data_931d490b1d1634ac6f4fb3ff1c2857a3
#
_entry.id   931d490b1d1634ac6f4fb3ff1c2857a3
#
_cell.length_a   1.000
_cell.length_b   1.000
_cell.length_c   1.000
_cell.angle_alpha   90.00
_cell.angle_beta   90.00
_cell.angle_gamma   90.00
#
_symmetry.space_group_name_H-M   'P 1'
#
loop_
_entity.id
_entity.type
_entity.pdbx_description
1 polymer ?
#
loop_
_entity_poly.entity_id
_entity_poly.type
_entity_poly.pdbx_seq_one_letter_code
_entity_poly.pdbx_strand_id
1 'polypeptide(L)'
;MDSTVKRGDIFYADLSPVVGSEQGGTRPVLIVQNDTGNRHSPTVIAAAITSQTGKARLPTHINIAGGSVGLSKDSVILLEQIRTIDKRRLREHMGHLDEKQMSMVDDAIAVSFGLH
;
A
#
# COMPACT_ATOMS: atom_id res chain seq x y z
N MET A 1 18.48 10.74 2.27
CA MET A 1 18.02 10.81 1.83
C MET A 1 17.00 10.46 1.51
N ASP A 2 16.42 10.24 1.51
CA ASP A 2 15.62 9.90 1.16
C ASP A 2 14.49 10.42 1.04
N SER A 3 14.22 11.15 1.04
CA SER A 3 13.05 11.89 0.71
C SER A 3 12.45 11.50 -0.61
N THR A 4 12.77 10.34 -1.04
CA THR A 4 12.24 9.80 -2.28
C THR A 4 10.90 9.10 -2.09
N VAL A 5 10.44 8.92 -0.85
CA VAL A 5 9.16 8.28 -0.58
C VAL A 5 8.05 9.31 -0.65
N LYS A 6 7.04 9.04 -1.47
CA LYS A 6 5.88 9.92 -1.66
C LYS A 6 4.60 9.16 -1.43
N ARG A 7 3.58 9.84 -0.92
CA ARG A 7 2.25 9.25 -0.79
C ARG A 7 1.76 8.84 -2.18
N GLY A 8 1.31 7.60 -2.30
CA GLY A 8 0.90 7.02 -3.57
C GLY A 8 1.96 6.17 -4.25
N ASP A 9 3.19 6.20 -3.75
CA ASP A 9 4.24 5.32 -4.27
C ASP A 9 3.97 3.87 -3.92
N ILE A 10 4.38 2.98 -4.81
CA ILE A 10 4.35 1.54 -4.59
C ILE A 10 5.79 1.05 -4.48
N PHE A 11 6.08 0.37 -3.37
CA PHE A 11 7.39 -0.23 -3.11
C PHE A 11 7.22 -1.71 -2.82
N TYR A 12 8.21 -2.52 -3.16
CA TYR A 12 8.36 -3.81 -2.50
C TYR A 12 8.79 -3.57 -1.07
N ALA A 13 8.26 -4.37 -0.15
CA ALA A 13 8.62 -4.27 1.27
C ALA A 13 8.59 -5.66 1.90
N ASP A 14 9.46 -5.85 2.88
CA ASP A 14 9.45 -7.05 3.70
C ASP A 14 8.53 -6.82 4.89
N LEU A 15 7.39 -7.51 4.92
CA LEU A 15 6.37 -7.36 5.94
C LEU A 15 6.48 -8.40 7.06
N SER A 16 7.42 -9.32 6.96
CA SER A 16 7.58 -10.37 7.98
C SER A 16 8.30 -9.82 9.22
N PRO A 17 8.04 -10.37 10.42
CA PRO A 17 7.08 -11.44 10.69
C PRO A 17 5.65 -10.91 10.86
N VAL A 18 4.69 -11.78 10.64
CA VAL A 18 3.27 -11.48 10.82
C VAL A 18 2.60 -12.64 11.55
N VAL A 19 1.35 -12.41 11.97
CA VAL A 19 0.55 -13.40 12.69
C VAL A 19 -0.75 -13.66 11.93
N GLY A 20 -1.08 -14.93 11.75
CA GLY A 20 -2.37 -15.37 11.22
C GLY A 20 -2.69 -14.78 9.86
N SER A 21 -3.81 -14.07 9.77
CA SER A 21 -4.32 -13.55 8.49
C SER A 21 -3.67 -12.25 8.03
N GLU A 22 -2.69 -11.74 8.76
CA GLU A 22 -1.95 -10.57 8.32
C GLU A 22 -1.16 -10.88 7.05
N GLN A 23 -1.10 -9.88 6.15
CA GLN A 23 -0.31 -10.03 4.94
C GLN A 23 1.17 -9.95 5.27
N GLY A 24 1.92 -11.00 4.92
CA GLY A 24 3.35 -11.09 5.23
C GLY A 24 4.19 -11.36 4.00
N GLY A 25 5.48 -11.62 4.24
CA GLY A 25 6.45 -11.85 3.19
C GLY A 25 6.86 -10.57 2.48
N THR A 26 7.66 -10.71 1.43
CA THR A 26 8.05 -9.58 0.58
C THR A 26 6.99 -9.40 -0.49
N ARG A 27 6.38 -8.24 -0.52
CA ARG A 27 5.29 -7.94 -1.44
C ARG A 27 5.16 -6.44 -1.68
N PRO A 28 4.45 -6.05 -2.73
CA PRO A 28 4.18 -4.62 -2.95
C PRO A 28 3.35 -4.04 -1.82
N VAL A 29 3.63 -2.78 -1.49
CA VAL A 29 2.83 -1.99 -0.56
C VAL A 29 2.59 -0.62 -1.16
N LEU A 30 1.47 0.00 -0.79
CA LEU A 30 1.15 1.37 -1.19
C LEU A 30 1.44 2.29 -0.02
N ILE A 31 2.22 3.35 -0.25
CA ILE A 31 2.50 4.37 0.76
C ILE A 31 1.27 5.25 0.90
N VAL A 32 0.67 5.26 2.07
CA VAL A 32 -0.52 6.07 2.35
C VAL A 32 -0.25 7.20 3.34
N GLN A 33 0.93 7.23 3.96
CA GLN A 33 1.31 8.29 4.87
C GLN A 33 1.48 9.61 4.14
N ASN A 34 1.13 10.72 4.82
CA ASN A 34 1.31 12.05 4.26
C ASN A 34 2.79 12.36 3.97
N ASP A 35 3.04 13.30 3.05
CA ASP A 35 4.40 13.54 2.59
C ASP A 35 5.29 14.24 3.61
N THR A 36 4.72 14.99 4.54
CA THR A 36 5.51 15.54 5.64
C THR A 36 6.08 14.42 6.50
N GLY A 37 5.24 13.45 6.85
CA GLY A 37 5.68 12.26 7.56
C GLY A 37 6.68 11.46 6.75
N ASN A 38 6.42 11.30 5.45
CA ASN A 38 7.33 10.55 4.57
C ASN A 38 8.72 11.17 4.54
N ARG A 39 8.80 12.48 4.63
CA ARG A 39 10.09 13.18 4.61
C ARG A 39 10.83 13.09 5.93
N HIS A 40 10.12 13.17 7.04
CA HIS A 40 10.76 13.40 8.35
C HIS A 40 10.74 12.19 9.28
N SER A 41 9.83 11.25 9.09
CA SER A 41 9.71 10.09 9.97
C SER A 41 10.62 8.94 9.52
N PRO A 42 11.18 8.16 10.45
CA PRO A 42 11.89 6.93 10.08
C PRO A 42 10.95 5.80 9.67
N THR A 43 9.63 5.99 9.82
CA THR A 43 8.63 5.00 9.46
C THR A 43 7.68 5.54 8.41
N VAL A 44 6.98 4.62 7.75
CA VAL A 44 5.91 4.96 6.81
C VAL A 44 4.67 4.15 7.15
N ILE A 45 3.50 4.70 6.80
CA ILE A 45 2.23 3.99 6.90
C ILE A 45 1.93 3.45 5.50
N ALA A 46 1.69 2.16 5.40
CA ALA A 46 1.51 1.51 4.11
C ALA A 46 0.39 0.49 4.15
N ALA A 47 -0.22 0.26 3.00
CA ALA A 47 -1.26 -0.74 2.80
C ALA A 47 -0.69 -1.89 1.98
N ALA A 48 -1.00 -3.13 2.37
CA ALA A 48 -0.52 -4.30 1.65
C ALA A 48 -1.23 -4.45 0.31
N ILE A 49 -0.51 -4.98 -0.67
CA ILE A 49 -1.04 -5.28 -2.00
C ILE A 49 -0.87 -6.79 -2.22
N THR A 50 -1.92 -7.45 -2.71
CA THR A 50 -1.87 -8.88 -3.00
C THR A 50 -2.22 -9.13 -4.46
N SER A 51 -1.62 -10.17 -5.06
CA SER A 51 -1.99 -10.62 -6.39
C SER A 51 -3.09 -11.69 -6.34
N GLN A 52 -3.58 -12.06 -5.16
CA GLN A 52 -4.67 -13.03 -5.03
C GLN A 52 -6.00 -12.31 -5.16
N THR A 53 -6.52 -12.29 -6.38
CA THR A 53 -7.70 -11.50 -6.70
C THR A 53 -9.02 -12.26 -6.66
N GLY A 54 -8.98 -13.57 -6.38
CA GLY A 54 -10.18 -14.41 -6.40
C GLY A 54 -11.01 -14.38 -5.11
N LYS A 55 -10.61 -13.60 -4.13
CA LYS A 55 -11.31 -13.54 -2.84
C LYS A 55 -12.49 -12.58 -2.90
N ALA A 56 -13.42 -12.73 -1.93
CA ALA A 56 -14.54 -11.82 -1.82
C ALA A 56 -14.05 -10.38 -1.69
N ARG A 57 -14.72 -9.48 -2.38
CA ARG A 57 -14.35 -8.06 -2.37
C ARG A 57 -14.94 -7.36 -1.16
N LEU A 58 -14.17 -6.44 -0.62
CA LEU A 58 -14.61 -5.54 0.45
C LEU A 58 -14.59 -4.12 -0.07
N PRO A 59 -15.37 -3.20 0.54
CA PRO A 59 -15.31 -1.80 0.13
C PRO A 59 -13.96 -1.15 0.40
N THR A 60 -13.07 -1.83 1.13
CA THR A 60 -11.71 -1.39 1.39
C THR A 60 -10.71 -1.91 0.35
N HIS A 61 -11.16 -2.62 -0.68
CA HIS A 61 -10.32 -3.18 -1.74
C HIS A 61 -10.30 -2.28 -2.95
N ILE A 62 -9.10 -2.02 -3.49
CA ILE A 62 -8.92 -1.28 -4.75
C ILE A 62 -8.23 -2.19 -5.74
N ASN A 63 -8.89 -2.43 -6.88
CA ASN A 63 -8.34 -3.30 -7.93
C ASN A 63 -7.40 -2.52 -8.82
N ILE A 64 -6.25 -3.11 -9.12
CA ILE A 64 -5.25 -2.53 -10.02
C ILE A 64 -4.94 -3.56 -11.10
N ALA A 65 -5.07 -3.15 -12.36
CA ALA A 65 -4.80 -4.04 -13.49
C ALA A 65 -3.30 -4.35 -13.59
N GLY A 66 -3.00 -5.60 -13.89
CA GLY A 66 -1.62 -6.01 -14.16
C GLY A 66 -1.06 -5.27 -15.36
N GLY A 67 0.23 -5.00 -15.33
CA GLY A 67 0.89 -4.23 -16.37
C GLY A 67 0.81 -2.73 -16.17
N SER A 68 0.17 -2.26 -15.07
CA SER A 68 0.07 -0.85 -14.75
C SER A 68 0.78 -0.55 -13.45
N VAL A 69 1.19 0.68 -13.26
CA VAL A 69 1.84 1.24 -12.07
C VAL A 69 2.95 0.37 -11.49
N GLY A 70 3.65 -0.34 -12.36
CA GLY A 70 4.79 -1.17 -11.96
C GLY A 70 4.43 -2.56 -11.47
N LEU A 71 3.15 -2.92 -11.45
CA LEU A 71 2.71 -4.26 -11.02
C LEU A 71 2.51 -5.14 -12.25
N SER A 72 3.14 -6.32 -12.28
CA SER A 72 3.05 -7.22 -13.43
C SER A 72 1.75 -8.02 -13.45
N LYS A 73 1.12 -8.22 -12.29
CA LYS A 73 -0.09 -9.04 -12.14
C LYS A 73 -1.25 -8.18 -11.69
N ASP A 74 -2.46 -8.61 -12.06
CA ASP A 74 -3.67 -8.03 -11.46
C ASP A 74 -3.55 -8.11 -9.95
N SER A 75 -3.83 -7.02 -9.27
CA SER A 75 -3.57 -6.89 -7.85
C SER A 75 -4.71 -6.18 -7.15
N VAL A 76 -4.75 -6.33 -5.82
CA VAL A 76 -5.73 -5.66 -4.97
C VAL A 76 -4.97 -4.97 -3.85
N ILE A 77 -5.26 -3.68 -3.66
CA ILE A 77 -4.75 -2.94 -2.51
C ILE A 77 -5.73 -3.17 -1.37
N LEU A 78 -5.22 -3.57 -0.22
CA LEU A 78 -6.04 -3.97 0.92
C LEU A 78 -5.99 -2.86 1.97
N LEU A 79 -6.97 -1.96 1.93
CA LEU A 79 -6.97 -0.81 2.85
C LEU A 79 -7.44 -1.20 4.27
N GLU A 80 -7.75 -2.46 4.50
CA GLU A 80 -7.92 -2.99 5.85
C GLU A 80 -6.61 -3.58 6.40
N GLN A 81 -5.57 -3.69 5.56
CA GLN A 81 -4.25 -4.20 5.95
C GLN A 81 -3.25 -3.04 5.94
N ILE A 82 -3.52 -2.04 6.76
CA ILE A 82 -2.67 -0.85 6.89
C ILE A 82 -1.80 -1.02 8.12
N ARG A 83 -0.51 -0.73 7.98
CA ARG A 83 0.41 -0.83 9.10
C ARG A 83 1.55 0.16 8.96
N THR A 84 2.19 0.46 10.08
CA THR A 84 3.41 1.26 10.12
C THR A 84 4.61 0.33 9.99
N ILE A 85 5.51 0.66 9.09
CA ILE A 85 6.74 -0.11 8.91
C ILE A 85 7.94 0.84 8.91
N ASP A 86 9.08 0.32 9.33
CA ASP A 86 10.35 1.06 9.24
C ASP A 86 10.73 1.22 7.78
N LYS A 87 11.25 2.38 7.41
CA LYS A 87 11.69 2.62 6.03
C LYS A 87 12.73 1.62 5.55
N ARG A 88 13.50 1.02 6.46
CA ARG A 88 14.48 -0.01 6.08
C ARG A 88 13.84 -1.28 5.53
N ARG A 89 12.53 -1.47 5.73
CA ARG A 89 11.81 -2.60 5.14
C ARG A 89 11.48 -2.37 3.66
N LEU A 90 11.54 -1.12 3.20
CA LEU A 90 11.26 -0.81 1.80
C LEU A 90 12.40 -1.30 0.93
N ARG A 91 12.02 -1.89 -0.21
CA ARG A 91 12.96 -2.36 -1.22
C ARG A 91 12.79 -1.48 -2.45
N GLU A 92 12.66 -2.07 -3.59
CA GLU A 92 12.60 -1.41 -4.86
C GLU A 92 11.32 -0.58 -5.04
N HIS A 93 11.47 0.64 -5.55
CA HIS A 93 10.33 1.48 -5.96
C HIS A 93 9.76 0.90 -7.24
N MET A 94 8.46 0.65 -7.27
CA MET A 94 7.80 -0.03 -8.40
C MET A 94 6.99 0.92 -9.27
N GLY A 95 6.33 1.89 -8.68
CA GLY A 95 5.47 2.79 -9.42
C GLY A 95 4.74 3.76 -8.52
N HIS A 96 3.70 4.39 -9.07
CA HIS A 96 2.97 5.44 -8.37
C HIS A 96 1.53 5.48 -8.89
N LEU A 97 0.56 5.61 -8.00
CA LEU A 97 -0.85 5.75 -8.39
C LEU A 97 -1.13 7.18 -8.84
N ASP A 98 -2.05 7.35 -9.79
CA ASP A 98 -2.48 8.67 -10.22
C ASP A 98 -3.49 9.27 -9.22
N GLU A 99 -3.89 10.51 -9.48
CA GLU A 99 -4.81 11.24 -8.59
C GLU A 99 -6.17 10.56 -8.47
N LYS A 100 -6.67 10.03 -9.57
CA LYS A 100 -7.96 9.35 -9.56
C LYS A 100 -7.91 8.09 -8.71
N GLN A 101 -6.85 7.30 -8.86
CA GLN A 101 -6.64 6.09 -8.06
C GLN A 101 -6.48 6.45 -6.59
N MET A 102 -5.73 7.52 -6.29
CA MET A 102 -5.54 7.95 -4.91
C MET A 102 -6.83 8.47 -4.29
N SER A 103 -7.71 9.08 -5.07
CA SER A 103 -9.03 9.48 -4.57
C SER A 103 -9.84 8.25 -4.13
N MET A 104 -9.78 7.16 -4.89
CA MET A 104 -10.44 5.91 -4.54
C MET A 104 -9.82 5.32 -3.26
N VAL A 105 -8.50 5.41 -3.14
CA VAL A 105 -7.79 4.96 -1.93
C VAL A 105 -8.23 5.75 -0.71
N ASP A 106 -8.36 7.07 -0.84
CA ASP A 106 -8.82 7.93 0.27
C ASP A 106 -10.20 7.50 0.75
N ASP A 107 -11.12 7.23 -0.17
CA ASP A 107 -12.46 6.75 0.19
C ASP A 107 -12.39 5.40 0.92
N ALA A 108 -11.57 4.50 0.43
CA ALA A 108 -11.42 3.17 1.04
C ALA A 108 -10.81 3.26 2.44
N ILE A 109 -9.86 4.18 2.64
CA ILE A 109 -9.27 4.42 3.97
C ILE A 109 -10.35 4.92 4.92
N ALA A 110 -11.18 5.86 4.47
CA ALA A 110 -12.25 6.40 5.31
C ALA A 110 -13.21 5.29 5.73
N VAL A 111 -13.57 4.38 4.82
CA VAL A 111 -14.39 3.23 5.15
C VAL A 111 -13.67 2.33 6.16
N SER A 112 -12.41 2.01 5.90
CA SER A 112 -11.63 1.11 6.75
C SER A 112 -11.51 1.62 8.17
N PHE A 113 -11.38 2.94 8.33
CA PHE A 113 -11.19 3.56 9.64
C PHE A 113 -12.51 4.02 10.27
N GLY A 114 -13.63 3.79 9.61
CA GLY A 114 -14.93 4.17 10.15
C GLY A 114 -15.17 5.67 10.18
N LEU A 115 -14.65 6.38 9.21
CA LEU A 115 -14.75 7.84 9.16
C LEU A 115 -15.94 8.35 8.33
N HIS A 116 -16.76 7.44 7.84
CA HIS A 116 -17.96 7.79 7.07
C HIS A 116 -19.20 7.73 7.93
#